data_b2acb980ccd8cea977db8384a5212270
#
_entry.id   b2acb980ccd8cea977db8384a5212270
#
_cell.length_a   1.000
_cell.length_b   1.000
_cell.length_c   1.000
_cell.angle_alpha   90.00
_cell.angle_beta   90.00
_cell.angle_gamma   90.00
#
_symmetry.space_group_name_H-M   'P 1'
#
loop_
_entity.id
_entity.type
_entity.pdbx_description
1 polymer ?
#
loop_
_entity_poly.entity_id
_entity_poly.type
_entity_poly.pdbx_seq_one_letter_code
_entity_poly.pdbx_strand_id
1 'polypeptide(L)'
;CFDNSNIQGTNPVASCVVFIDGKPAKKEYRKFHVKTVVGADDFASMEEIIFRRYKRVLDEGLELPDLIVIDGGKGQLHSAVNSLKKLDLYGKVPILGLAKQMEEIYFPEDKDPYLLAKNSMALKTLMHIRDEAHRFGITFHRKLREKSQINSILGDIKGIGEATETILLHEFKSVSNIKQKSIEELAKVIGKKKAQLIHEYFHQETE
;
A
#
# COMPACT_ATOMS: atom_id res chain seq x y z
N CYS A 1 9.84 -8.00 -3.01
CA CYS A 1 8.60 -8.31 -3.72
C CYS A 1 7.71 -7.08 -3.78
N PHE A 2 7.05 -6.92 -4.91
CA PHE A 2 6.11 -5.82 -5.16
C PHE A 2 4.70 -6.37 -5.37
N ASP A 3 3.72 -5.74 -4.74
CA ASP A 3 2.29 -6.01 -4.90
C ASP A 3 1.56 -4.69 -5.21
N ASN A 4 0.74 -4.73 -6.23
CA ASN A 4 -0.19 -3.66 -6.60
C ASN A 4 -1.56 -4.02 -6.05
N SER A 5 -2.02 -3.27 -5.07
CA SER A 5 -3.37 -3.43 -4.54
C SER A 5 -4.23 -2.27 -5.02
N ASN A 6 -5.06 -2.49 -6.04
CA ASN A 6 -6.12 -1.57 -6.42
C ASN A 6 -7.41 -1.93 -5.69
N ILE A 7 -7.90 -1.02 -4.87
CA ILE A 7 -9.25 -1.13 -4.31
C ILE A 7 -10.10 -0.01 -4.90
N GLN A 8 -10.97 -0.38 -5.86
CA GLN A 8 -12.07 0.45 -6.39
C GLN A 8 -11.69 1.86 -6.87
N GLY A 9 -10.58 2.00 -7.62
CA GLY A 9 -10.34 3.21 -8.42
C GLY A 9 -9.95 4.49 -7.68
N THR A 10 -9.89 4.48 -6.36
CA THR A 10 -9.48 5.65 -5.58
C THR A 10 -8.13 5.41 -4.90
N ASN A 11 -7.12 6.23 -5.24
CA ASN A 11 -5.78 6.20 -4.68
C ASN A 11 -5.07 4.83 -4.82
N PRO A 12 -4.64 4.43 -6.02
CA PRO A 12 -3.89 3.21 -6.20
C PRO A 12 -2.61 3.26 -5.36
N VAL A 13 -2.40 2.22 -4.58
CA VAL A 13 -1.21 2.09 -3.74
C VAL A 13 -0.54 0.76 -4.03
N ALA A 14 0.76 0.75 -3.85
CA ALA A 14 1.55 -0.45 -3.98
C ALA A 14 2.46 -0.65 -2.77
N SER A 15 2.83 -1.88 -2.54
CA SER A 15 3.73 -2.27 -1.49
C SER A 15 5.00 -2.92 -2.03
N CYS A 16 6.11 -2.68 -1.33
CA CYS A 16 7.36 -3.38 -1.54
C CYS A 16 7.81 -3.96 -0.19
N VAL A 17 8.00 -5.26 -0.15
CA VAL A 17 8.61 -5.96 0.99
C VAL A 17 9.99 -6.45 0.62
N VAL A 18 10.84 -6.59 1.62
CA VAL A 18 12.22 -7.06 1.46
C VAL A 18 12.45 -8.24 2.41
N PHE A 19 13.09 -9.27 1.89
CA PHE A 19 13.56 -10.41 2.65
C PHE A 19 15.08 -10.48 2.56
N ILE A 20 15.73 -10.73 3.69
CA ILE A 20 17.19 -10.93 3.81
C ILE A 20 17.38 -12.26 4.51
N ASP A 21 18.18 -13.13 3.94
CA ASP A 21 18.44 -14.50 4.45
C ASP A 21 17.14 -15.27 4.74
N GLY A 22 16.15 -15.15 3.83
CA GLY A 22 14.86 -15.81 3.94
C GLY A 22 13.93 -15.25 5.02
N LYS A 23 14.26 -14.12 5.65
CA LYS A 23 13.47 -13.48 6.72
C LYS A 23 12.99 -12.08 6.33
N PRO A 24 11.78 -11.68 6.81
CA PRO A 24 11.23 -10.35 6.58
C PRO A 24 12.10 -9.23 7.17
N ALA A 25 12.64 -8.34 6.33
CA ALA A 25 13.39 -7.15 6.73
C ALA A 25 12.45 -5.93 6.78
N LYS A 26 11.58 -5.86 7.78
CA LYS A 26 10.48 -4.89 7.86
C LYS A 26 10.92 -3.42 7.81
N LYS A 27 12.16 -3.09 8.20
CA LYS A 27 12.72 -1.73 8.10
C LYS A 27 12.89 -1.26 6.66
N GLU A 28 13.06 -2.22 5.75
CA GLU A 28 13.25 -1.98 4.32
C GLU A 28 11.94 -1.95 3.51
N TYR A 29 10.80 -2.23 4.14
CA TYR A 29 9.49 -2.18 3.50
C TYR A 29 9.15 -0.76 3.07
N ARG A 30 8.53 -0.62 1.90
CA ARG A 30 8.09 0.68 1.37
C ARG A 30 6.65 0.61 0.87
N LYS A 31 5.96 1.73 1.03
CA LYS A 31 4.61 1.97 0.53
C LYS A 31 4.68 3.06 -0.52
N PHE A 32 3.95 2.87 -1.60
CA PHE A 32 3.91 3.81 -2.70
C PHE A 32 2.48 4.27 -2.94
N HIS A 33 2.28 5.58 -2.95
CA HIS A 33 1.14 6.17 -3.63
C HIS A 33 1.52 6.31 -5.09
N VAL A 34 0.72 5.76 -5.99
CA VAL A 34 0.85 5.98 -7.42
C VAL A 34 0.46 7.41 -7.73
N LYS A 35 1.28 8.13 -8.50
CA LYS A 35 1.14 9.59 -8.68
C LYS A 35 0.74 9.97 -10.09
N THR A 36 1.17 9.22 -11.10
CA THR A 36 1.05 9.59 -12.51
C THR A 36 -0.05 8.85 -13.23
N VAL A 37 -0.61 7.80 -12.62
CA VAL A 37 -1.63 6.96 -13.23
C VAL A 37 -3.02 7.43 -12.80
N VAL A 38 -3.87 7.71 -13.77
CA VAL A 38 -5.28 8.06 -13.55
C VAL A 38 -6.14 6.83 -13.82
N GLY A 39 -6.95 6.43 -12.85
CA GLY A 39 -7.81 5.24 -12.95
C GLY A 39 -7.14 3.95 -12.47
N ALA A 40 -7.76 2.82 -12.80
CA ALA A 40 -7.34 1.49 -12.38
C ALA A 40 -6.43 0.84 -13.44
N ASP A 41 -5.22 1.35 -13.60
CA ASP A 41 -4.21 0.76 -14.47
C ASP A 41 -3.08 0.15 -13.64
N ASP A 42 -3.19 -1.16 -13.41
CA ASP A 42 -2.22 -1.94 -12.64
C ASP A 42 -0.86 -2.04 -13.32
N PHE A 43 -0.82 -1.99 -14.64
CA PHE A 43 0.41 -2.09 -15.40
C PHE A 43 1.22 -0.80 -15.32
N ALA A 44 0.60 0.34 -15.59
CA ALA A 44 1.23 1.64 -15.44
C ALA A 44 1.65 1.92 -13.99
N SER A 45 0.83 1.49 -13.03
CA SER A 45 1.15 1.59 -11.59
C SER A 45 2.39 0.78 -11.23
N MET A 46 2.50 -0.48 -11.71
CA MET A 46 3.68 -1.32 -11.47
C MET A 46 4.93 -0.69 -12.09
N GLU A 47 4.82 -0.17 -13.30
CA GLU A 47 5.93 0.50 -13.99
C GLU A 47 6.42 1.72 -13.19
N GLU A 48 5.50 2.59 -12.73
CA GLU A 48 5.86 3.77 -11.93
C GLU A 48 6.60 3.40 -10.64
N ILE A 49 6.08 2.43 -9.87
CA ILE A 49 6.66 2.10 -8.57
C ILE A 49 8.02 1.42 -8.67
N ILE A 50 8.21 0.53 -9.64
CA ILE A 50 9.49 -0.11 -9.91
C ILE A 50 10.52 0.95 -10.31
N PHE A 51 10.15 1.83 -11.25
CA PHE A 51 11.02 2.92 -11.67
C PHE A 51 11.45 3.81 -10.48
N ARG A 52 10.49 4.26 -9.66
CA ARG A 52 10.77 5.13 -8.51
C ARG A 52 11.62 4.44 -7.45
N ARG A 53 11.37 3.17 -7.19
CA ARG A 53 12.16 2.40 -6.20
C ARG A 53 13.60 2.30 -6.64
N TYR A 54 13.85 1.83 -7.88
CA TYR A 54 15.19 1.55 -8.32
C TYR A 54 15.96 2.79 -8.77
N LYS A 55 15.27 3.82 -9.27
CA LYS A 55 15.89 5.13 -9.44
C LYS A 55 16.47 5.63 -8.12
N ARG A 56 15.69 5.54 -7.03
CA ARG A 56 16.18 5.94 -5.71
C ARG A 56 17.36 5.07 -5.25
N VAL A 57 17.32 3.76 -5.47
CA VAL A 57 18.43 2.85 -5.12
C VAL A 57 19.71 3.28 -5.82
N LEU A 58 19.63 3.65 -7.11
CA LEU A 58 20.78 4.15 -7.88
C LEU A 58 21.24 5.52 -7.40
N ASP A 59 20.31 6.46 -7.20
CA ASP A 59 20.63 7.84 -6.78
C ASP A 59 21.29 7.87 -5.39
N GLU A 60 20.90 6.96 -4.48
CA GLU A 60 21.46 6.85 -3.12
C GLU A 60 22.65 5.87 -3.03
N GLY A 61 23.03 5.23 -4.13
CA GLY A 61 24.15 4.25 -4.15
C GLY A 61 23.91 3.02 -3.27
N LEU A 62 22.64 2.60 -3.12
CA LEU A 62 22.27 1.44 -2.31
C LEU A 62 22.52 0.14 -3.09
N GLU A 63 22.66 -0.96 -2.36
CA GLU A 63 22.82 -2.29 -2.95
C GLU A 63 21.56 -2.72 -3.70
N LEU A 64 21.76 -3.35 -4.85
CA LEU A 64 20.70 -3.97 -5.62
C LEU A 64 20.30 -5.32 -4.99
N PRO A 65 19.03 -5.74 -5.11
CA PRO A 65 18.63 -7.04 -4.61
C PRO A 65 19.12 -8.16 -5.52
N ASP A 66 19.25 -9.37 -4.98
CA ASP A 66 19.58 -10.59 -5.74
C ASP A 66 18.42 -11.06 -6.61
N LEU A 67 17.17 -10.73 -6.24
CA LEU A 67 15.97 -11.11 -6.96
C LEU A 67 14.84 -10.11 -6.74
N ILE A 68 14.13 -9.78 -7.81
CA ILE A 68 12.88 -9.03 -7.78
C ILE A 68 11.73 -10.00 -8.04
N VAL A 69 10.73 -9.99 -7.15
CA VAL A 69 9.49 -10.75 -7.31
C VAL A 69 8.33 -9.80 -7.53
N ILE A 70 7.52 -10.06 -8.55
CA ILE A 70 6.29 -9.31 -8.85
C ILE A 70 5.10 -10.20 -8.49
N ASP A 71 4.22 -9.74 -7.58
CA ASP A 71 2.92 -10.41 -7.34
C ASP A 71 2.01 -10.13 -8.54
N GLY A 72 2.10 -10.99 -9.52
CA GLY A 72 1.34 -10.84 -10.76
C GLY A 72 1.86 -11.72 -11.90
N GLY A 73 1.05 -11.78 -12.96
CA GLY A 73 1.38 -12.52 -14.18
C GLY A 73 2.22 -11.72 -15.17
N LYS A 74 2.25 -12.21 -16.42
CA LYS A 74 3.07 -11.67 -17.53
C LYS A 74 2.95 -10.16 -17.72
N GLY A 75 1.74 -9.60 -17.65
CA GLY A 75 1.52 -8.17 -17.92
C GLY A 75 2.21 -7.28 -16.89
N GLN A 76 2.06 -7.58 -15.60
CA GLN A 76 2.73 -6.83 -14.53
C GLN A 76 4.24 -7.03 -14.55
N LEU A 77 4.70 -8.25 -14.83
CA LEU A 77 6.13 -8.52 -15.04
C LEU A 77 6.70 -7.71 -16.20
N HIS A 78 5.98 -7.65 -17.33
CA HIS A 78 6.41 -6.86 -18.49
C HIS A 78 6.58 -5.37 -18.15
N SER A 79 5.61 -4.80 -17.43
CA SER A 79 5.68 -3.40 -16.97
C SER A 79 6.88 -3.15 -16.03
N ALA A 80 7.14 -4.08 -15.12
CA ALA A 80 8.32 -4.01 -14.26
C ALA A 80 9.63 -4.07 -15.05
N VAL A 81 9.72 -4.96 -16.04
CA VAL A 81 10.88 -5.07 -16.94
C VAL A 81 11.12 -3.78 -17.73
N ASN A 82 10.05 -3.12 -18.23
CA ASN A 82 10.19 -1.84 -18.92
C ASN A 82 10.86 -0.77 -18.03
N SER A 83 10.50 -0.72 -16.75
CA SER A 83 11.16 0.18 -15.80
C SER A 83 12.63 -0.15 -15.58
N LEU A 84 12.97 -1.44 -15.48
CA LEU A 84 14.38 -1.85 -15.34
C LEU A 84 15.19 -1.54 -16.60
N LYS A 85 14.61 -1.68 -17.80
CA LYS A 85 15.24 -1.29 -19.07
C LYS A 85 15.51 0.23 -19.09
N LYS A 86 14.57 1.07 -18.64
CA LYS A 86 14.77 2.54 -18.56
C LYS A 86 15.87 2.96 -17.59
N LEU A 87 16.22 2.12 -16.65
CA LEU A 87 17.26 2.37 -15.63
C LEU A 87 18.56 1.61 -15.91
N ASP A 88 18.68 0.94 -17.03
CA ASP A 88 19.83 0.08 -17.39
C ASP A 88 20.10 -1.02 -16.33
N LEU A 89 19.06 -1.49 -15.67
CA LEU A 89 19.11 -2.57 -14.68
C LEU A 89 18.64 -3.93 -15.20
N TYR A 90 18.00 -3.96 -16.37
CA TYR A 90 17.59 -5.22 -16.99
C TYR A 90 18.82 -6.09 -17.31
N GLY A 91 18.77 -7.36 -16.91
CA GLY A 91 19.90 -8.27 -17.00
C GLY A 91 20.95 -8.16 -15.87
N LYS A 92 20.88 -7.10 -15.03
CA LYS A 92 21.75 -6.98 -13.84
C LYS A 92 21.10 -7.55 -12.59
N VAL A 93 19.77 -7.51 -12.50
CA VAL A 93 19.01 -8.06 -11.40
C VAL A 93 17.99 -9.04 -11.96
N PRO A 94 17.99 -10.31 -11.54
CA PRO A 94 16.96 -11.28 -11.88
C PRO A 94 15.57 -10.79 -11.44
N ILE A 95 14.57 -11.04 -12.28
CA ILE A 95 13.19 -10.68 -11.98
C ILE A 95 12.25 -11.80 -12.42
N LEU A 96 11.20 -12.06 -11.64
CA LEU A 96 10.14 -12.97 -11.98
C LEU A 96 8.77 -12.46 -11.56
N GLY A 97 7.72 -12.95 -12.21
CA GLY A 97 6.33 -12.79 -11.80
C GLY A 97 5.81 -14.07 -11.16
N LEU A 98 4.99 -13.94 -10.12
CA LEU A 98 4.32 -15.06 -9.46
C LEU A 98 2.80 -14.84 -9.51
N ALA A 99 2.09 -15.63 -10.34
CA ALA A 99 0.64 -15.52 -10.49
C ALA A 99 -0.10 -16.45 -9.50
N LYS A 100 -1.21 -15.92 -8.91
CA LYS A 100 -1.90 -16.54 -7.76
C LYS A 100 -2.59 -17.88 -8.03
N GLN A 101 -3.24 -18.06 -9.18
CA GLN A 101 -4.18 -19.18 -9.33
C GLN A 101 -3.51 -20.57 -9.33
N MET A 102 -2.38 -20.70 -10.02
CA MET A 102 -1.66 -21.95 -10.18
C MET A 102 -0.24 -21.89 -9.61
N GLU A 103 0.11 -20.81 -8.93
CA GLU A 103 1.48 -20.53 -8.47
C GLU A 103 2.49 -20.55 -9.62
N GLU A 104 2.06 -20.02 -10.77
CA GLU A 104 2.83 -19.96 -12.00
C GLU A 104 3.94 -18.91 -11.90
N ILE A 105 5.14 -19.32 -12.23
CA ILE A 105 6.31 -18.45 -12.28
C ILE A 105 6.56 -18.04 -13.73
N TYR A 106 6.60 -16.75 -13.97
CA TYR A 106 6.92 -16.18 -15.27
C TYR A 106 8.30 -15.52 -15.22
N PHE A 107 9.13 -15.85 -16.20
CA PHE A 107 10.35 -15.11 -16.46
C PHE A 107 10.16 -14.14 -17.65
N PRO A 108 10.95 -13.06 -17.72
CA PRO A 108 10.91 -12.17 -18.88
C PRO A 108 11.15 -12.92 -20.18
N GLU A 109 10.37 -12.59 -21.20
CA GLU A 109 10.49 -13.13 -22.56
C GLU A 109 10.03 -14.59 -22.74
N ASP A 110 9.83 -15.35 -21.66
CA ASP A 110 9.32 -16.71 -21.76
C ASP A 110 7.82 -16.72 -22.11
N LYS A 111 7.46 -17.65 -23.01
CA LYS A 111 6.07 -17.82 -23.46
C LYS A 111 5.24 -18.56 -22.42
N ASP A 112 5.79 -19.57 -21.81
CA ASP A 112 5.11 -20.50 -20.91
C ASP A 112 5.55 -20.28 -19.45
N PRO A 113 4.66 -20.51 -18.49
CA PRO A 113 5.02 -20.42 -17.08
C PRO A 113 5.79 -21.66 -16.61
N TYR A 114 6.58 -21.47 -15.58
CA TYR A 114 7.20 -22.56 -14.84
C TYR A 114 6.36 -22.94 -13.63
N LEU A 115 6.20 -24.24 -13.42
CA LEU A 115 5.53 -24.80 -12.25
C LEU A 115 6.55 -25.51 -11.37
N LEU A 116 6.72 -25.04 -10.16
CA LEU A 116 7.53 -25.74 -9.15
C LEU A 116 6.68 -26.77 -8.41
N ALA A 117 7.33 -27.85 -7.94
CA ALA A 117 6.66 -28.81 -7.08
C ALA A 117 6.09 -28.12 -5.84
N LYS A 118 4.81 -28.39 -5.50
CA LYS A 118 4.08 -27.74 -4.40
C LYS A 118 4.76 -27.86 -3.03
N ASN A 119 5.58 -28.88 -2.84
CA ASN A 119 6.33 -29.11 -1.61
C ASN A 119 7.75 -28.51 -1.64
N SER A 120 8.19 -27.91 -2.76
CA SER A 120 9.54 -27.33 -2.85
C SER A 120 9.73 -26.16 -1.91
N MET A 121 10.91 -26.03 -1.34
CA MET A 121 11.27 -24.89 -0.48
C MET A 121 11.28 -23.59 -1.25
N ALA A 122 11.71 -23.61 -2.52
CA ALA A 122 11.73 -22.43 -3.38
C ALA A 122 10.32 -21.85 -3.55
N LEU A 123 9.32 -22.67 -3.90
CA LEU A 123 7.95 -22.23 -4.04
C LEU A 123 7.39 -21.70 -2.72
N LYS A 124 7.60 -22.40 -1.61
CA LYS A 124 7.15 -21.96 -0.27
C LYS A 124 7.74 -20.60 0.11
N THR A 125 9.01 -20.39 -0.22
CA THR A 125 9.66 -19.09 0.03
C THR A 125 9.05 -17.98 -0.81
N LEU A 126 8.86 -18.20 -2.11
CA LEU A 126 8.23 -17.24 -3.01
C LEU A 126 6.79 -16.89 -2.57
N MET A 127 6.01 -17.90 -2.21
CA MET A 127 4.65 -17.71 -1.66
C MET A 127 4.68 -16.89 -0.38
N HIS A 128 5.58 -17.20 0.55
CA HIS A 128 5.71 -16.43 1.80
C HIS A 128 6.05 -14.96 1.55
N ILE A 129 6.96 -14.69 0.61
CA ILE A 129 7.34 -13.31 0.24
C ILE A 129 6.15 -12.59 -0.39
N ARG A 130 5.43 -13.22 -1.32
CA ARG A 130 4.22 -12.70 -1.96
C ARG A 130 3.12 -12.40 -0.95
N ASP A 131 2.80 -13.38 -0.10
CA ASP A 131 1.73 -13.26 0.89
C ASP A 131 2.04 -12.13 1.90
N GLU A 132 3.30 -11.93 2.24
CA GLU A 132 3.73 -10.81 3.09
C GLU A 132 3.60 -9.46 2.36
N ALA A 133 3.91 -9.37 1.06
CA ALA A 133 3.69 -8.17 0.26
C ALA A 133 2.20 -7.82 0.23
N HIS A 134 1.35 -8.80 -0.03
CA HIS A 134 -0.09 -8.66 -0.05
C HIS A 134 -0.65 -8.24 1.33
N ARG A 135 -0.23 -8.91 2.42
CA ARG A 135 -0.60 -8.54 3.79
C ARG A 135 -0.23 -7.09 4.12
N PHE A 136 0.97 -6.68 3.73
CA PHE A 136 1.47 -5.32 3.97
C PHE A 136 0.68 -4.29 3.17
N GLY A 137 0.34 -4.58 1.91
CA GLY A 137 -0.52 -3.77 1.05
C GLY A 137 -1.92 -3.60 1.64
N ILE A 138 -2.59 -4.68 2.02
CA ILE A 138 -3.92 -4.63 2.66
C ILE A 138 -3.92 -3.75 3.92
N THR A 139 -2.91 -3.88 4.77
CA THR A 139 -2.78 -3.07 5.99
C THR A 139 -2.69 -1.58 5.67
N PHE A 140 -2.04 -1.23 4.56
CA PHE A 140 -1.95 0.14 4.09
C PHE A 140 -3.30 0.67 3.61
N HIS A 141 -4.02 -0.11 2.80
CA HIS A 141 -5.36 0.25 2.33
C HIS A 141 -6.35 0.46 3.47
N ARG A 142 -6.35 -0.41 4.47
CA ARG A 142 -7.23 -0.25 5.64
C ARG A 142 -7.01 1.08 6.33
N LYS A 143 -5.76 1.45 6.57
CA LYS A 143 -5.41 2.76 7.18
C LYS A 143 -5.85 3.95 6.33
N LEU A 144 -5.72 3.85 5.00
CA LEU A 144 -6.18 4.91 4.10
C LEU A 144 -7.70 5.03 4.08
N ARG A 145 -8.44 3.91 4.07
CA ARG A 145 -9.90 3.93 4.19
C ARG A 145 -10.36 4.51 5.52
N GLU A 146 -9.78 4.05 6.63
CA GLU A 146 -10.09 4.62 7.94
C GLU A 146 -9.89 6.13 7.93
N LYS A 147 -8.77 6.60 7.38
CA LYS A 147 -8.49 8.04 7.25
C LYS A 147 -9.50 8.75 6.33
N SER A 148 -9.86 8.17 5.20
CA SER A 148 -10.83 8.75 4.26
C SER A 148 -12.25 8.78 4.83
N GLN A 149 -12.72 7.69 5.46
CA GLN A 149 -14.02 7.64 6.12
C GLN A 149 -14.11 8.62 7.29
N ILE A 150 -13.04 8.76 8.02
CA ILE A 150 -12.91 9.68 9.13
C ILE A 150 -13.03 11.13 8.64
N ASN A 151 -12.28 11.52 7.60
CA ASN A 151 -12.35 12.85 7.01
C ASN A 151 -13.75 13.14 6.44
N SER A 152 -14.43 12.14 5.86
CA SER A 152 -15.80 12.30 5.39
C SER A 152 -16.78 12.59 6.54
N ILE A 153 -16.75 11.79 7.62
CA ILE A 153 -17.71 11.91 8.73
C ILE A 153 -17.51 13.25 9.51
N LEU A 154 -16.28 13.61 9.81
CA LEU A 154 -16.00 14.85 10.53
C LEU A 154 -16.13 16.09 9.63
N GLY A 155 -15.81 15.97 8.34
CA GLY A 155 -15.93 17.02 7.35
C GLY A 155 -17.38 17.40 7.03
N ASP A 156 -18.33 16.48 7.23
CA ASP A 156 -19.76 16.75 7.09
C ASP A 156 -20.31 17.65 8.21
N ILE A 157 -19.57 17.80 9.32
CA ILE A 157 -19.97 18.62 10.44
C ILE A 157 -19.68 20.10 10.13
N LYS A 158 -20.72 20.87 9.87
CA LYS A 158 -20.61 22.30 9.57
C LYS A 158 -19.89 23.07 10.69
N GLY A 159 -18.73 23.63 10.37
CA GLY A 159 -17.88 24.37 11.34
C GLY A 159 -16.68 23.55 11.85
N ILE A 160 -16.52 22.32 11.42
CA ILE A 160 -15.34 21.51 11.65
C ILE A 160 -14.54 21.44 10.34
N GLY A 161 -13.37 22.01 10.34
CA GLY A 161 -12.47 21.98 9.18
C GLY A 161 -11.28 21.06 9.41
N GLU A 162 -10.52 20.82 8.34
CA GLU A 162 -9.41 19.85 8.25
C GLU A 162 -8.38 19.95 9.40
N ALA A 163 -8.06 21.17 9.84
CA ALA A 163 -7.17 21.39 10.98
C ALA A 163 -7.75 20.85 12.30
N THR A 164 -9.07 21.00 12.51
CA THR A 164 -9.76 20.48 13.71
C THR A 164 -9.88 18.96 13.68
N GLU A 165 -10.17 18.40 12.50
CA GLU A 165 -10.17 16.95 12.26
C GLU A 165 -8.82 16.33 12.60
N THR A 166 -7.74 16.93 12.11
CA THR A 166 -6.37 16.47 12.37
C THR A 166 -6.06 16.45 13.86
N ILE A 167 -6.43 17.51 14.61
CA ILE A 167 -6.23 17.59 16.06
C ILE A 167 -7.02 16.50 16.79
N LEU A 168 -8.30 16.34 16.44
CA LEU A 168 -9.16 15.30 17.06
C LEU A 168 -8.63 13.90 16.84
N LEU A 169 -8.17 13.60 15.63
CA LEU A 169 -7.62 12.29 15.29
C LEU A 169 -6.27 12.03 15.92
N HIS A 170 -5.46 13.07 16.06
CA HIS A 170 -4.20 12.96 16.77
C HIS A 170 -4.43 12.59 18.23
N GLU A 171 -5.41 13.21 18.89
CA GLU A 171 -5.69 13.03 20.32
C GLU A 171 -6.46 11.72 20.57
N PHE A 172 -7.59 11.52 19.89
CA PHE A 172 -8.51 10.43 20.20
C PHE A 172 -8.35 9.19 19.32
N LYS A 173 -7.48 9.22 18.30
CA LYS A 173 -7.07 8.10 17.41
C LYS A 173 -8.14 7.59 16.45
N SER A 174 -9.43 7.70 16.76
CA SER A 174 -10.53 7.21 15.90
C SER A 174 -11.82 8.00 16.11
N VAL A 175 -12.71 8.00 15.09
CA VAL A 175 -14.07 8.58 15.21
C VAL A 175 -14.90 7.85 16.25
N SER A 176 -14.74 6.54 16.39
CA SER A 176 -15.42 5.77 17.42
C SER A 176 -15.09 6.26 18.83
N ASN A 177 -13.82 6.58 19.07
CA ASN A 177 -13.39 7.15 20.35
C ASN A 177 -13.94 8.58 20.53
N ILE A 178 -13.94 9.40 19.47
CA ILE A 178 -14.50 10.77 19.50
C ILE A 178 -15.99 10.74 19.85
N LYS A 179 -16.76 9.83 19.27
CA LYS A 179 -18.20 9.64 19.58
C LYS A 179 -18.50 9.35 21.06
N GLN A 180 -17.58 8.68 21.74
CA GLN A 180 -17.72 8.29 23.15
C GLN A 180 -17.25 9.35 24.15
N LYS A 181 -16.68 10.47 23.65
CA LYS A 181 -16.13 11.53 24.51
C LYS A 181 -17.19 12.52 24.93
N SER A 182 -17.08 12.97 26.18
CA SER A 182 -17.96 14.03 26.69
C SER A 182 -17.61 15.38 26.06
N ILE A 183 -18.57 16.33 26.12
CA ILE A 183 -18.34 17.70 25.65
C ILE A 183 -17.13 18.32 26.35
N GLU A 184 -16.93 18.07 27.64
CA GLU A 184 -15.83 18.58 28.42
C GLU A 184 -14.47 18.05 27.96
N GLU A 185 -14.41 16.75 27.62
CA GLU A 185 -13.19 16.11 27.09
C GLU A 185 -12.84 16.68 25.72
N LEU A 186 -13.81 16.77 24.82
CA LEU A 186 -13.65 17.37 23.49
C LEU A 186 -13.26 18.85 23.59
N ALA A 187 -13.90 19.61 24.50
CA ALA A 187 -13.65 21.04 24.67
C ALA A 187 -12.23 21.38 25.10
N LYS A 188 -11.57 20.50 25.84
CA LYS A 188 -10.14 20.66 26.23
C LYS A 188 -9.23 20.68 25.00
N VAL A 189 -9.63 20.03 23.92
CA VAL A 189 -8.81 19.85 22.72
C VAL A 189 -9.16 20.86 21.62
N ILE A 190 -10.46 21.12 21.38
CA ILE A 190 -10.95 21.92 20.25
C ILE A 190 -11.79 23.13 20.64
N GLY A 191 -11.98 23.38 21.94
CA GLY A 191 -12.81 24.46 22.49
C GLY A 191 -14.31 24.13 22.51
N LYS A 192 -15.05 24.77 23.43
CA LYS A 192 -16.46 24.45 23.76
C LYS A 192 -17.39 24.46 22.56
N LYS A 193 -17.30 25.50 21.70
CA LYS A 193 -18.22 25.65 20.55
C LYS A 193 -18.13 24.48 19.56
N LYS A 194 -16.92 24.06 19.23
CA LYS A 194 -16.70 22.93 18.31
C LYS A 194 -17.04 21.58 18.96
N ALA A 195 -16.77 21.44 20.27
CA ALA A 195 -17.10 20.26 21.03
C ALA A 195 -18.62 20.00 21.05
N GLN A 196 -19.42 21.05 21.22
CA GLN A 196 -20.88 20.97 21.14
C GLN A 196 -21.35 20.51 19.76
N LEU A 197 -20.85 21.10 18.67
CA LEU A 197 -21.22 20.73 17.31
C LEU A 197 -20.96 19.22 17.03
N ILE A 198 -19.82 18.72 17.48
CA ILE A 198 -19.47 17.31 17.30
C ILE A 198 -20.36 16.40 18.13
N HIS A 199 -20.60 16.77 19.39
CA HIS A 199 -21.44 15.98 20.27
C HIS A 199 -22.88 15.93 19.76
N GLU A 200 -23.46 17.06 19.36
CA GLU A 200 -24.79 17.14 18.76
C GLU A 200 -24.90 16.28 17.49
N TYR A 201 -23.94 16.39 16.57
CA TYR A 201 -23.96 15.62 15.33
C TYR A 201 -24.01 14.12 15.58
N PHE A 202 -23.21 13.62 16.53
CA PHE A 202 -23.17 12.18 16.81
C PHE A 202 -24.31 11.66 17.68
N HIS A 203 -25.08 12.51 18.34
CA HIS A 203 -26.16 12.13 19.23
C HIS A 203 -27.55 12.51 18.69
N GLN A 204 -27.64 13.24 17.57
CA GLN A 204 -28.90 13.54 16.87
C GLN A 204 -29.44 12.37 16.04
N GLU A 205 -28.66 11.34 15.74
CA GLU A 205 -29.09 10.14 15.00
C GLU A 205 -29.77 9.06 15.88
N THR A 206 -30.14 9.39 17.11
CA THR A 206 -30.68 8.38 18.06
C THR A 206 -32.16 8.63 18.46
N GLU A 207 -32.93 9.39 17.64
CA GLU A 207 -34.41 9.48 17.78
C GLU A 207 -35.12 8.84 16.59
#